data_1e970afa717423ce90fcc31bd00f8f49
#
_entry.id   1e970afa717423ce90fcc31bd00f8f49
#
_cell.length_a   1.000
_cell.length_b   1.000
_cell.length_c   1.000
_cell.angle_alpha   90.00
_cell.angle_beta   90.00
_cell.angle_gamma   90.00
#
_symmetry.space_group_name_H-M   'P 1'
#
loop_
_entity.id
_entity.type
_entity.pdbx_description
1 polymer ?
#
loop_
_entity_poly.entity_id
_entity_poly.type
_entity_poly.pdbx_seq_one_letter_code
_entity_poly.pdbx_strand_id
1 'polypeptide(L)'
;MSGELVFVPLGGVGEIGMNVYLYGIDDQWIMVDLGLTFADDRLPGADLVLPDLSFIEERRDRLLGIIITHAHEDHIGAVPYLWSKLGVPIHCTRFPAAVLRRKLSENGVQQASAIREMTPGEPFDLGPFRCCLMHVTHSIPDANALAIDTPFGRVLHTGDWKLDPAPMVGERTDIEGLESFGRDGVLALVADSTNVMSPGTSGSEAEVRDSLKSLIREQKGCVVLTTFASNIARLETAMLAGHEAGRSVVVVGRSMHRMIDAAKESGFLENMPPVLDERDVGQTPREKLMYLVTGSQGEPRAALMRIAFGNHPRIRLEPGDTAIFSSKIIPGNERTLYNLHNQLVERGVEVITEEDHFVHVSGHPCRDEIEQMYRWMRPKIAVPVHGEVRHLYAHARLAERLGVDTAPVIRNGDMLRLAPGPVSVTGEVTTGRLVLETTELVDAGDDLYRTRRRLMSHGTIQIVLVLDSFGSLLTSPRITPVGAVELDTFTENADEITERISDAIEELSDREVLDDDRVELTVRTGLRQAMGLPKFKRPIIDVQIIRLSPDALDAGADKKKGAA
;
A
#
# COMPACT_ATOMS: atom_id res chain seq x y z
N MET A 1 -30.85 14.20 21.41
CA MET A 1 -29.96 13.08 21.81
C MET A 1 -28.88 13.69 22.67
N SER A 2 -28.59 13.14 23.81
CA SER A 2 -27.46 13.57 24.63
C SER A 2 -26.20 13.31 23.79
N GLY A 3 -25.43 14.36 23.48
CA GLY A 3 -24.26 14.22 22.65
C GLY A 3 -23.29 13.17 23.16
N GLU A 4 -22.69 12.43 22.23
CA GLU A 4 -21.64 11.44 22.51
C GLU A 4 -20.42 11.78 21.66
N LEU A 5 -19.22 11.58 22.20
CA LEU A 5 -17.99 11.56 21.42
C LEU A 5 -17.73 10.11 21.03
N VAL A 6 -17.74 9.84 19.73
CA VAL A 6 -17.46 8.53 19.17
C VAL A 6 -16.21 8.54 18.31
N PHE A 7 -15.49 7.42 18.29
CA PHE A 7 -14.34 7.14 17.43
C PHE A 7 -14.66 5.95 16.54
N VAL A 8 -14.40 6.07 15.22
CA VAL A 8 -14.70 5.01 14.25
C VAL A 8 -13.50 4.86 13.30
N PRO A 9 -12.73 3.80 13.38
CA PRO A 9 -11.72 3.49 12.38
C PRO A 9 -12.38 2.85 11.16
N LEU A 10 -12.10 3.38 9.96
CA LEU A 10 -12.46 2.75 8.69
C LEU A 10 -11.29 1.95 8.09
N GLY A 11 -10.10 2.15 8.63
CA GLY A 11 -8.85 1.46 8.31
C GLY A 11 -7.81 1.70 9.40
N GLY A 12 -6.66 1.01 9.33
CA GLY A 12 -5.54 1.20 10.26
C GLY A 12 -5.66 0.48 11.61
N VAL A 13 -6.67 -0.39 11.80
CA VAL A 13 -6.85 -1.19 13.02
C VAL A 13 -6.87 -2.67 12.67
N GLY A 14 -5.95 -3.44 13.27
CA GLY A 14 -5.72 -4.84 12.90
C GLY A 14 -4.83 -5.01 11.66
N GLU A 15 -4.30 -3.93 11.15
CA GLU A 15 -3.41 -3.82 9.99
C GLU A 15 -2.44 -2.66 10.17
N ILE A 16 -1.35 -2.66 9.41
CA ILE A 16 -0.43 -1.52 9.26
C ILE A 16 -0.70 -0.93 7.88
N GLY A 17 -1.08 0.36 7.85
CA GLY A 17 -1.46 1.08 6.63
C GLY A 17 -2.96 1.30 6.48
N MET A 18 -3.36 1.98 5.38
CA MET A 18 -4.75 2.35 5.07
C MET A 18 -5.44 3.10 6.23
N ASN A 19 -4.71 4.06 6.82
CA ASN A 19 -5.16 4.79 8.00
C ASN A 19 -6.31 5.74 7.65
N VAL A 20 -7.48 5.53 8.25
CA VAL A 20 -8.66 6.39 8.13
C VAL A 20 -9.45 6.33 9.43
N TYR A 21 -9.55 7.46 10.12
CA TYR A 21 -10.20 7.52 11.43
C TYR A 21 -11.23 8.64 11.47
N LEU A 22 -12.39 8.37 12.05
CA LEU A 22 -13.45 9.34 12.22
C LEU A 22 -13.66 9.67 13.70
N TYR A 23 -13.89 10.95 13.98
CA TYR A 23 -14.41 11.41 15.27
C TYR A 23 -15.76 12.07 15.03
N GLY A 24 -16.77 11.68 15.82
CA GLY A 24 -18.13 12.16 15.69
C GLY A 24 -18.69 12.74 16.97
N ILE A 25 -19.39 13.88 16.88
CA ILE A 25 -20.19 14.50 17.92
C ILE A 25 -21.49 15.01 17.29
N ASP A 26 -22.65 14.57 17.79
CA ASP A 26 -23.96 15.02 17.31
C ASP A 26 -24.12 14.97 15.78
N ASP A 27 -23.67 13.87 15.18
CA ASP A 27 -23.65 13.65 13.71
C ASP A 27 -22.81 14.67 12.92
N GLN A 28 -21.89 15.39 13.55
CA GLN A 28 -20.83 16.16 12.92
C GLN A 28 -19.52 15.38 13.02
N TRP A 29 -18.81 15.27 11.91
CA TRP A 29 -17.66 14.39 11.77
C TRP A 29 -16.41 15.13 11.32
N ILE A 30 -15.26 14.72 11.84
CA ILE A 30 -13.95 15.00 11.26
C ILE A 30 -13.28 13.68 10.89
N MET A 31 -12.49 13.69 9.84
CA MET A 31 -11.68 12.55 9.40
C MET A 31 -10.20 12.85 9.66
N VAL A 32 -9.48 11.89 10.21
CA VAL A 32 -8.03 11.93 10.38
C VAL A 32 -7.42 10.93 9.43
N ASP A 33 -6.61 11.43 8.51
CA ASP A 33 -5.96 10.71 7.43
C ASP A 33 -6.94 10.07 6.41
N LEU A 34 -6.42 9.78 5.23
CA LEU A 34 -7.10 9.07 4.15
C LEU A 34 -6.05 8.30 3.35
N GLY A 35 -5.62 7.20 3.95
CA GLY A 35 -4.52 6.38 3.48
C GLY A 35 -4.95 5.23 2.56
N LEU A 36 -3.96 4.65 1.91
CA LEU A 36 -4.10 3.41 1.14
C LEU A 36 -3.18 2.32 1.71
N THR A 37 -3.33 1.11 1.21
CA THR A 37 -2.34 0.04 1.36
C THR A 37 -2.05 -0.60 0.01
N PHE A 38 -1.01 -1.45 -0.05
CA PHE A 38 -0.65 -2.18 -1.26
C PHE A 38 -1.31 -3.56 -1.28
N ALA A 39 -1.59 -4.02 -2.50
CA ALA A 39 -2.15 -5.36 -2.68
C ALA A 39 -1.11 -6.43 -2.35
N ASP A 40 -1.58 -7.53 -1.78
CA ASP A 40 -0.80 -8.74 -1.51
C ASP A 40 -1.15 -9.88 -2.48
N ASP A 41 -0.53 -11.04 -2.29
CA ASP A 41 -0.75 -12.24 -3.12
C ASP A 41 -2.21 -12.71 -3.19
N ARG A 42 -3.07 -12.24 -2.27
CA ARG A 42 -4.51 -12.53 -2.28
C ARG A 42 -5.27 -11.76 -3.35
N LEU A 43 -4.68 -10.69 -3.89
CA LEU A 43 -5.27 -9.80 -4.89
C LEU A 43 -4.40 -9.76 -6.17
N PRO A 44 -4.31 -10.86 -6.94
CA PRO A 44 -3.42 -10.95 -8.09
C PRO A 44 -3.73 -9.90 -9.15
N GLY A 45 -2.68 -9.19 -9.59
CA GLY A 45 -2.77 -8.18 -10.63
C GLY A 45 -3.27 -6.82 -10.14
N ALA A 46 -3.53 -6.67 -8.82
CA ALA A 46 -3.83 -5.40 -8.18
C ALA A 46 -2.53 -4.74 -7.66
N ASP A 47 -2.50 -3.41 -7.64
CA ASP A 47 -1.38 -2.63 -7.08
C ASP A 47 -1.82 -1.92 -5.79
N LEU A 48 -2.99 -1.26 -5.78
CA LEU A 48 -3.46 -0.39 -4.71
C LEU A 48 -4.79 -0.87 -4.12
N VAL A 49 -4.89 -0.76 -2.79
CA VAL A 49 -6.09 -1.04 -2.02
C VAL A 49 -6.48 0.19 -1.22
N LEU A 50 -7.73 0.60 -1.33
CA LEU A 50 -8.32 1.80 -0.74
C LEU A 50 -9.38 1.40 0.30
N PRO A 51 -9.65 2.25 1.30
CA PRO A 51 -10.72 2.02 2.25
C PRO A 51 -12.11 2.21 1.61
N ASP A 52 -13.08 1.44 2.08
CA ASP A 52 -14.48 1.72 1.82
C ASP A 52 -14.96 2.87 2.71
N LEU A 53 -15.41 3.94 2.08
CA LEU A 53 -15.89 5.15 2.74
C LEU A 53 -17.41 5.28 2.76
N SER A 54 -18.17 4.25 2.38
CA SER A 54 -19.62 4.32 2.20
C SER A 54 -20.35 4.91 3.41
N PHE A 55 -19.92 4.58 4.64
CA PHE A 55 -20.49 5.15 5.86
C PHE A 55 -20.40 6.68 5.91
N ILE A 56 -19.26 7.27 5.57
CA ILE A 56 -19.06 8.72 5.63
C ILE A 56 -19.46 9.41 4.32
N GLU A 57 -19.44 8.73 3.17
CA GLU A 57 -20.00 9.23 1.91
C GLU A 57 -21.49 9.54 2.04
N GLU A 58 -22.26 8.68 2.72
CA GLU A 58 -23.68 8.91 3.04
C GLU A 58 -23.90 10.12 3.97
N ARG A 59 -22.88 10.53 4.71
CA ARG A 59 -22.89 11.64 5.69
C ARG A 59 -21.97 12.78 5.28
N ARG A 60 -21.58 12.87 4.01
CA ARG A 60 -20.62 13.87 3.53
C ARG A 60 -20.99 15.32 3.90
N ASP A 61 -22.28 15.65 3.94
CA ASP A 61 -22.78 16.96 4.35
C ASP A 61 -22.57 17.25 5.86
N ARG A 62 -22.19 16.24 6.63
CA ARG A 62 -21.86 16.30 8.06
C ARG A 62 -20.37 16.15 8.33
N LEU A 63 -19.57 15.80 7.32
CA LEU A 63 -18.12 15.78 7.40
C LEU A 63 -17.58 17.19 7.25
N LEU A 64 -16.92 17.70 8.29
CA LEU A 64 -16.44 19.08 8.36
C LEU A 64 -15.10 19.29 7.67
N GLY A 65 -14.27 18.25 7.62
CA GLY A 65 -12.97 18.28 6.96
C GLY A 65 -12.16 17.01 7.19
N ILE A 66 -11.08 16.90 6.43
CA ILE A 66 -10.05 15.87 6.57
C ILE A 66 -8.82 16.54 7.16
N ILE A 67 -8.23 15.96 8.18
CA ILE A 67 -6.99 16.43 8.81
C ILE A 67 -5.92 15.41 8.51
N ILE A 68 -4.83 15.81 7.86
CA ILE A 68 -3.72 14.94 7.51
C ILE A 68 -2.59 15.12 8.53
N THR A 69 -2.17 14.03 9.12
CA THR A 69 -1.07 14.00 10.10
C THR A 69 0.29 14.14 9.43
N HIS A 70 0.53 13.43 8.33
CA HIS A 70 1.79 13.46 7.57
C HIS A 70 1.63 12.87 6.15
N ALA A 71 2.71 12.88 5.36
CA ALA A 71 2.63 12.62 3.92
C ALA A 71 2.97 11.19 3.46
N HIS A 72 2.93 10.16 4.32
CA HIS A 72 3.09 8.78 3.88
C HIS A 72 1.86 8.29 3.12
N GLU A 73 2.05 7.30 2.24
CA GLU A 73 1.00 6.75 1.37
C GLU A 73 -0.16 6.13 2.17
N ASP A 74 0.14 5.52 3.27
CA ASP A 74 -0.85 4.91 4.17
C ASP A 74 -1.62 5.94 5.02
N HIS A 75 -1.35 7.25 4.83
CA HIS A 75 -2.08 8.37 5.43
C HIS A 75 -2.69 9.34 4.40
N ILE A 76 -2.09 9.49 3.21
CA ILE A 76 -2.61 10.40 2.18
C ILE A 76 -2.89 9.72 0.84
N GLY A 77 -2.49 8.47 0.67
CA GLY A 77 -2.44 7.84 -0.64
C GLY A 77 -3.79 7.64 -1.30
N ALA A 78 -4.88 7.53 -0.52
CA ALA A 78 -6.22 7.39 -1.06
C ALA A 78 -6.89 8.73 -1.42
N VAL A 79 -6.34 9.87 -0.96
CA VAL A 79 -6.89 11.21 -1.24
C VAL A 79 -7.14 11.46 -2.74
N PRO A 80 -6.20 11.18 -3.66
CA PRO A 80 -6.41 11.45 -5.09
C PRO A 80 -7.56 10.66 -5.71
N TYR A 81 -7.92 9.54 -5.13
CA TYR A 81 -8.93 8.61 -5.66
C TYR A 81 -10.30 8.79 -5.01
N LEU A 82 -10.35 9.12 -3.71
CA LEU A 82 -11.59 9.12 -2.94
C LEU A 82 -12.07 10.51 -2.52
N TRP A 83 -11.19 11.52 -2.47
CA TRP A 83 -11.56 12.85 -1.99
C TRP A 83 -12.72 13.49 -2.77
N SER A 84 -12.82 13.27 -4.08
CA SER A 84 -13.90 13.82 -4.91
C SER A 84 -15.30 13.37 -4.48
N LYS A 85 -15.42 12.21 -3.83
CA LYS A 85 -16.68 11.71 -3.28
C LYS A 85 -17.09 12.46 -2.01
N LEU A 86 -16.12 12.99 -1.26
CA LEU A 86 -16.34 13.71 -0.01
C LEU A 86 -16.46 15.21 -0.22
N GLY A 87 -15.59 15.81 -1.01
CA GLY A 87 -15.62 17.22 -1.43
C GLY A 87 -15.38 18.24 -0.30
N VAL A 88 -14.78 17.83 0.82
CA VAL A 88 -14.56 18.66 2.00
C VAL A 88 -13.13 19.24 2.03
N PRO A 89 -12.86 20.32 2.82
CA PRO A 89 -11.52 20.85 2.99
C PRO A 89 -10.55 19.82 3.58
N ILE A 90 -9.27 19.88 3.12
CA ILE A 90 -8.16 19.09 3.66
C ILE A 90 -7.25 20.03 4.44
N HIS A 91 -7.07 19.77 5.72
CA HIS A 91 -6.22 20.52 6.63
C HIS A 91 -4.92 19.76 6.85
N CYS A 92 -3.79 20.35 6.50
CA CYS A 92 -2.48 19.71 6.67
C CYS A 92 -1.38 20.77 6.70
N THR A 93 -0.20 20.38 7.17
CA THR A 93 0.96 21.25 7.16
C THR A 93 1.59 21.35 5.76
N ARG A 94 2.61 22.20 5.59
CA ARG A 94 3.14 22.60 4.27
C ARG A 94 3.71 21.47 3.43
N PHE A 95 4.41 20.50 4.06
CA PHE A 95 5.00 19.38 3.30
C PHE A 95 3.94 18.40 2.78
N PRO A 96 3.01 17.88 3.60
CA PRO A 96 1.86 17.14 3.09
C PRO A 96 1.06 17.90 2.03
N ALA A 97 0.88 19.22 2.17
CA ALA A 97 0.19 20.04 1.18
C ALA A 97 0.93 20.04 -0.18
N ALA A 98 2.26 20.20 -0.18
CA ALA A 98 3.07 20.16 -1.40
C ALA A 98 3.00 18.78 -2.09
N VAL A 99 3.03 17.69 -1.32
CA VAL A 99 2.89 16.33 -1.84
C VAL A 99 1.49 16.10 -2.41
N LEU A 100 0.43 16.49 -1.67
CA LEU A 100 -0.96 16.32 -2.10
C LEU A 100 -1.30 17.10 -3.36
N ARG A 101 -0.83 18.36 -3.50
CA ARG A 101 -1.04 19.15 -4.72
C ARG A 101 -0.50 18.44 -5.96
N ARG A 102 0.69 17.83 -5.87
CA ARG A 102 1.28 17.05 -6.96
C ARG A 102 0.47 15.80 -7.25
N LYS A 103 0.10 15.04 -6.21
CA LYS A 103 -0.71 13.83 -6.36
C LYS A 103 -2.08 14.11 -6.99
N LEU A 104 -2.77 15.15 -6.54
CA LEU A 104 -4.06 15.56 -7.10
C LEU A 104 -3.93 15.99 -8.57
N SER A 105 -2.91 16.78 -8.90
CA SER A 105 -2.63 17.21 -10.27
C SER A 105 -2.32 16.02 -11.20
N GLU A 106 -1.51 15.07 -10.77
CA GLU A 106 -1.17 13.85 -11.53
C GLU A 106 -2.40 12.97 -11.80
N ASN A 107 -3.38 12.99 -10.90
CA ASN A 107 -4.65 12.24 -11.04
C ASN A 107 -5.78 13.09 -11.67
N GLY A 108 -5.46 14.26 -12.22
CA GLY A 108 -6.44 15.09 -12.94
C GLY A 108 -7.44 15.86 -12.04
N VAL A 109 -7.21 15.87 -10.72
CA VAL A 109 -8.07 16.58 -9.77
C VAL A 109 -7.59 18.03 -9.64
N GLN A 110 -8.29 18.96 -10.25
CA GLN A 110 -7.88 20.38 -10.33
C GLN A 110 -8.30 21.26 -9.12
N GLN A 111 -8.56 20.67 -7.95
CA GLN A 111 -9.10 21.41 -6.80
C GLN A 111 -8.04 21.61 -5.69
N ALA A 112 -6.86 22.11 -6.05
CA ALA A 112 -5.80 22.48 -5.08
C ALA A 112 -6.29 23.48 -4.01
N SER A 113 -7.36 24.24 -4.29
CA SER A 113 -7.99 25.19 -3.35
C SER A 113 -8.68 24.52 -2.15
N ALA A 114 -8.92 23.21 -2.20
CA ALA A 114 -9.44 22.46 -1.05
C ALA A 114 -8.40 22.25 0.05
N ILE A 115 -7.10 22.33 -0.27
CA ILE A 115 -6.03 22.14 0.72
C ILE A 115 -5.82 23.46 1.47
N ARG A 116 -5.94 23.38 2.79
CA ARG A 116 -5.69 24.45 3.74
C ARG A 116 -4.42 24.17 4.50
N GLU A 117 -3.40 25.00 4.30
CA GLU A 117 -2.15 24.87 5.05
C GLU A 117 -2.34 25.39 6.46
N MET A 118 -1.96 24.55 7.43
CA MET A 118 -2.04 24.82 8.85
C MET A 118 -0.63 25.04 9.42
N THR A 119 -0.54 25.91 10.41
CA THR A 119 0.69 26.10 11.18
C THR A 119 0.64 25.20 12.42
N PRO A 120 1.66 24.32 12.66
CA PRO A 120 1.71 23.56 13.89
C PRO A 120 1.65 24.47 15.14
N GLY A 121 0.93 24.04 16.17
CA GLY A 121 0.72 24.82 17.39
C GLY A 121 -0.41 25.86 17.32
N GLU A 122 -0.93 26.21 16.12
CA GLU A 122 -2.06 27.10 15.99
C GLU A 122 -3.38 26.32 15.98
N PRO A 123 -4.32 26.58 16.92
CA PRO A 123 -5.60 25.90 16.96
C PRO A 123 -6.56 26.40 15.89
N PHE A 124 -7.42 25.50 15.40
CA PHE A 124 -8.51 25.79 14.46
C PHE A 124 -9.76 25.00 14.83
N ASP A 125 -10.93 25.56 14.48
CA ASP A 125 -12.21 24.97 14.86
C ASP A 125 -12.88 24.29 13.65
N LEU A 126 -13.39 23.08 13.88
CA LEU A 126 -14.22 22.31 12.96
C LEU A 126 -15.49 21.89 13.70
N GLY A 127 -16.51 22.75 13.68
CA GLY A 127 -17.75 22.52 14.45
C GLY A 127 -17.49 22.37 15.95
N PRO A 128 -17.84 21.23 16.56
CA PRO A 128 -17.63 20.99 18.00
C PRO A 128 -16.18 20.57 18.35
N PHE A 129 -15.29 20.44 17.34
CA PHE A 129 -13.91 20.03 17.52
C PHE A 129 -12.98 21.24 17.41
N ARG A 130 -12.18 21.49 18.44
CA ARG A 130 -11.07 22.42 18.39
C ARG A 130 -9.79 21.63 18.22
N CYS A 131 -9.19 21.74 17.04
CA CYS A 131 -8.06 20.96 16.59
C CYS A 131 -6.76 21.76 16.65
N CYS A 132 -5.64 21.08 16.93
CA CYS A 132 -4.31 21.65 16.83
C CYS A 132 -3.33 20.57 16.37
N LEU A 133 -2.58 20.83 15.31
CA LEU A 133 -1.48 19.97 14.87
C LEU A 133 -0.26 20.27 15.73
N MET A 134 0.29 19.24 16.36
CA MET A 134 1.46 19.32 17.25
C MET A 134 2.61 18.57 16.61
N HIS A 135 3.71 19.25 16.36
CA HIS A 135 4.83 18.65 15.67
C HIS A 135 5.41 17.44 16.40
N VAL A 136 5.60 16.34 15.68
CA VAL A 136 6.29 15.14 16.14
C VAL A 136 7.34 14.72 15.10
N THR A 137 8.42 14.10 15.54
CA THR A 137 9.40 13.51 14.63
C THR A 137 8.89 12.17 14.07
N HIS A 138 9.20 11.92 12.81
CA HIS A 138 8.93 10.66 12.11
C HIS A 138 10.00 10.44 11.02
N SER A 139 9.85 9.43 10.16
CA SER A 139 10.76 9.19 9.01
C SER A 139 10.51 10.13 7.82
N ILE A 140 9.51 10.98 7.90
CA ILE A 140 9.15 12.00 6.92
C ILE A 140 9.03 13.35 7.61
N PRO A 141 9.43 14.48 7.00
CA PRO A 141 9.33 15.78 7.65
C PRO A 141 7.89 16.23 7.84
N ASP A 142 7.70 17.16 8.76
CA ASP A 142 6.42 17.84 8.99
C ASP A 142 5.29 16.89 9.44
N ALA A 143 5.66 15.84 10.19
CA ALA A 143 4.70 14.94 10.84
C ALA A 143 4.12 15.57 12.10
N ASN A 144 2.83 15.30 12.38
CA ASN A 144 2.12 15.92 13.47
C ASN A 144 1.20 14.92 14.18
N ALA A 145 1.14 15.03 15.51
CA ALA A 145 0.03 14.53 16.29
C ALA A 145 -1.13 15.53 16.20
N LEU A 146 -2.35 15.06 16.35
CA LEU A 146 -3.55 15.89 16.38
C LEU A 146 -4.12 15.94 17.79
N ALA A 147 -4.06 17.12 18.41
CA ALA A 147 -4.76 17.43 19.65
C ALA A 147 -6.19 17.86 19.30
N ILE A 148 -7.18 17.26 19.95
CA ILE A 148 -8.60 17.52 19.73
C ILE A 148 -9.22 17.86 21.08
N ASP A 149 -9.63 19.13 21.26
CA ASP A 149 -10.45 19.56 22.38
C ASP A 149 -11.94 19.43 22.00
N THR A 150 -12.71 18.80 22.87
CA THR A 150 -14.17 18.59 22.67
C THR A 150 -14.95 18.94 23.95
N PRO A 151 -16.27 19.13 23.85
CA PRO A 151 -17.12 19.30 25.05
C PRO A 151 -17.07 18.11 26.04
N PHE A 152 -16.58 16.95 25.59
CA PHE A 152 -16.51 15.72 26.39
C PHE A 152 -15.12 15.44 26.97
N GLY A 153 -14.12 16.21 26.56
CA GLY A 153 -12.72 16.05 26.97
C GLY A 153 -11.76 16.09 25.82
N ARG A 154 -10.47 15.98 26.14
CA ARG A 154 -9.36 16.06 25.21
C ARG A 154 -8.98 14.71 24.66
N VAL A 155 -8.68 14.64 23.37
CA VAL A 155 -8.13 13.45 22.72
C VAL A 155 -6.81 13.83 22.06
N LEU A 156 -5.77 13.00 22.24
CA LEU A 156 -4.59 13.04 21.41
C LEU A 156 -4.61 11.87 20.43
N HIS A 157 -4.54 12.17 19.14
CA HIS A 157 -4.30 11.21 18.06
C HIS A 157 -2.85 11.38 17.63
N THR A 158 -1.99 10.38 17.87
CA THR A 158 -0.55 10.57 17.68
C THR A 158 -0.13 10.68 16.21
N GLY A 159 -0.92 10.13 15.28
CA GLY A 159 -0.38 9.77 13.96
C GLY A 159 0.81 8.85 14.15
N ASP A 160 1.70 8.83 13.17
CA ASP A 160 2.98 8.11 13.24
C ASP A 160 4.06 9.02 13.79
N TRP A 161 4.84 8.50 14.73
CA TRP A 161 5.78 9.32 15.46
C TRP A 161 6.97 8.52 16.02
N LYS A 162 7.99 9.22 16.45
CA LYS A 162 9.09 8.75 17.29
C LYS A 162 9.64 9.89 18.14
N LEU A 163 10.60 9.63 18.99
CA LEU A 163 11.38 10.66 19.67
C LEU A 163 12.80 10.68 19.11
N ASP A 164 13.07 11.57 18.17
CA ASP A 164 14.43 11.78 17.68
C ASP A 164 15.03 13.03 18.31
N PRO A 165 16.06 12.90 19.15
CA PRO A 165 16.67 14.05 19.81
C PRO A 165 17.47 14.94 18.85
N ALA A 166 17.81 14.42 17.66
CA ALA A 166 18.57 15.12 16.64
C ALA A 166 18.06 14.80 15.23
N PRO A 167 16.83 15.21 14.90
CA PRO A 167 16.31 15.03 13.54
C PRO A 167 17.16 15.83 12.56
N MET A 168 17.42 15.24 11.40
CA MET A 168 18.29 15.88 10.41
C MET A 168 17.53 16.85 9.52
N VAL A 169 16.22 16.66 9.39
CA VAL A 169 15.32 17.51 8.61
C VAL A 169 14.07 17.79 9.42
N GLY A 170 13.62 19.04 9.42
CA GLY A 170 12.45 19.50 10.17
C GLY A 170 12.76 19.82 11.64
N GLU A 171 11.70 20.06 12.38
CA GLU A 171 11.76 20.44 13.79
C GLU A 171 11.85 19.21 14.71
N ARG A 172 12.23 19.41 15.95
CA ARG A 172 12.11 18.39 17.01
C ARG A 172 10.67 18.25 17.45
N THR A 173 10.33 17.08 18.01
CA THR A 173 9.03 16.91 18.67
C THR A 173 8.76 18.03 19.67
N ASP A 174 7.58 18.64 19.60
CA ASP A 174 7.12 19.68 20.52
C ASP A 174 6.76 19.07 21.89
N ILE A 175 7.78 18.73 22.65
CA ILE A 175 7.63 18.11 23.98
C ILE A 175 6.89 19.05 24.94
N GLU A 176 7.20 20.35 24.91
CA GLU A 176 6.56 21.34 25.80
C GLU A 176 5.06 21.48 25.53
N GLY A 177 4.68 21.49 24.24
CA GLY A 177 3.29 21.49 23.82
C GLY A 177 2.56 20.22 24.24
N LEU A 178 3.17 19.05 24.00
CA LEU A 178 2.61 17.75 24.40
C LEU A 178 2.44 17.66 25.94
N GLU A 179 3.46 18.02 26.72
CA GLU A 179 3.37 18.06 28.19
C GLU A 179 2.30 19.04 28.68
N SER A 180 2.22 20.22 28.05
CA SER A 180 1.19 21.20 28.39
C SER A 180 -0.22 20.69 28.07
N PHE A 181 -0.41 20.04 26.93
CA PHE A 181 -1.70 19.44 26.56
C PHE A 181 -2.09 18.31 27.52
N GLY A 182 -1.13 17.48 27.93
CA GLY A 182 -1.36 16.37 28.86
C GLY A 182 -1.38 16.76 30.34
N ARG A 183 -1.14 18.03 30.72
CA ARG A 183 -0.96 18.46 32.13
C ARG A 183 -2.11 18.05 33.05
N ASP A 184 -3.34 18.21 32.57
CA ASP A 184 -4.55 17.86 33.31
C ASP A 184 -5.05 16.43 33.01
N GLY A 185 -4.26 15.67 32.24
CA GLY A 185 -4.64 14.39 31.67
C GLY A 185 -5.57 14.53 30.47
N VAL A 186 -5.64 13.49 29.64
CA VAL A 186 -6.52 13.45 28.47
C VAL A 186 -7.61 12.39 28.63
N LEU A 187 -8.73 12.57 27.96
CA LEU A 187 -9.81 11.58 27.93
C LEU A 187 -9.31 10.31 27.22
N ALA A 188 -8.74 10.46 26.02
CA ALA A 188 -8.29 9.34 25.23
C ALA A 188 -6.95 9.64 24.52
N LEU A 189 -6.10 8.63 24.44
CA LEU A 189 -4.91 8.58 23.61
C LEU A 189 -5.13 7.53 22.52
N VAL A 190 -5.24 7.98 21.26
CA VAL A 190 -5.30 7.12 20.07
C VAL A 190 -3.89 7.07 19.50
N ALA A 191 -3.23 5.91 19.56
CA ALA A 191 -1.78 5.84 19.41
C ALA A 191 -1.28 4.70 18.53
N ASP A 192 -0.22 5.02 17.76
CA ASP A 192 0.57 4.12 16.94
C ASP A 192 1.08 2.91 17.73
N SER A 193 0.87 1.71 17.20
CA SER A 193 1.24 0.44 17.84
C SER A 193 2.33 -0.33 17.11
N THR A 194 2.86 0.20 16.00
CA THR A 194 3.74 -0.52 15.06
C THR A 194 4.91 -1.22 15.75
N ASN A 195 5.63 -0.52 16.64
CA ASN A 195 6.81 -1.05 17.30
C ASN A 195 6.64 -1.28 18.82
N VAL A 196 5.43 -1.34 19.35
CA VAL A 196 5.16 -1.54 20.77
C VAL A 196 5.84 -2.80 21.37
N MET A 197 6.11 -3.80 20.54
CA MET A 197 6.77 -5.04 20.94
C MET A 197 8.30 -4.90 21.01
N SER A 198 8.87 -3.86 20.37
CA SER A 198 10.31 -3.59 20.36
C SER A 198 10.71 -2.84 21.62
N PRO A 199 11.67 -3.35 22.40
CA PRO A 199 12.18 -2.63 23.59
C PRO A 199 13.08 -1.45 23.20
N GLY A 200 13.29 -0.52 24.11
CA GLY A 200 14.18 0.63 23.92
C GLY A 200 13.55 1.74 23.11
N THR A 201 14.40 2.47 22.38
CA THR A 201 14.05 3.63 21.55
C THR A 201 14.30 3.37 20.07
N SER A 202 13.67 4.16 19.22
CA SER A 202 13.77 4.06 17.75
C SER A 202 15.13 4.45 17.16
N GLY A 203 15.95 5.22 17.92
CA GLY A 203 17.23 5.76 17.47
C GLY A 203 17.12 7.07 16.68
N SER A 204 18.28 7.66 16.35
CA SER A 204 18.37 8.97 15.70
C SER A 204 18.85 8.89 14.24
N GLU A 205 18.29 9.72 13.38
CA GLU A 205 18.78 9.93 12.00
C GLU A 205 20.20 10.52 11.97
N ALA A 206 20.62 11.25 13.00
CA ALA A 206 21.99 11.74 13.12
C ALA A 206 23.01 10.61 13.21
N GLU A 207 22.72 9.57 13.99
CA GLU A 207 23.62 8.41 14.14
C GLU A 207 23.73 7.63 12.82
N VAL A 208 22.62 7.51 12.08
CA VAL A 208 22.61 6.89 10.74
C VAL A 208 23.42 7.74 9.76
N ARG A 209 23.33 9.07 9.84
CA ARG A 209 24.13 9.98 8.99
C ARG A 209 25.62 9.75 9.19
N ASP A 210 26.08 9.68 10.44
CA ASP A 210 27.49 9.47 10.76
C ASP A 210 27.99 8.10 10.27
N SER A 211 27.18 7.07 10.47
CA SER A 211 27.47 5.72 9.98
C SER A 211 27.56 5.67 8.44
N LEU A 212 26.56 6.22 7.74
CA LEU A 212 26.53 6.24 6.27
C LEU A 212 27.69 7.05 5.68
N LYS A 213 28.07 8.19 6.28
CA LYS A 213 29.25 8.98 5.85
C LYS A 213 30.52 8.16 5.93
N SER A 214 30.75 7.42 7.01
CA SER A 214 31.91 6.54 7.16
C SER A 214 31.88 5.41 6.16
N LEU A 215 30.75 4.71 6.07
CA LEU A 215 30.57 3.58 5.18
C LEU A 215 30.77 3.94 3.70
N ILE A 216 30.16 5.02 3.20
CA ILE A 216 30.28 5.46 1.81
C ILE A 216 31.72 5.90 1.47
N ARG A 217 32.44 6.49 2.41
CA ARG A 217 33.85 6.93 2.23
C ARG A 217 34.80 5.74 2.06
N GLU A 218 34.51 4.62 2.71
CA GLU A 218 35.34 3.41 2.67
C GLU A 218 35.20 2.62 1.37
N GLN A 219 34.11 2.83 0.61
CA GLN A 219 33.84 2.08 -0.60
C GLN A 219 34.78 2.50 -1.73
N LYS A 220 35.31 1.48 -2.44
CA LYS A 220 36.28 1.67 -3.55
C LYS A 220 35.61 1.72 -4.91
N GLY A 221 34.52 0.98 -5.10
CA GLY A 221 33.72 0.92 -6.32
C GLY A 221 32.62 1.98 -6.39
N CYS A 222 31.71 1.82 -7.32
CA CYS A 222 30.47 2.58 -7.36
C CYS A 222 29.58 2.20 -6.16
N VAL A 223 28.90 3.16 -5.59
CA VAL A 223 27.95 2.96 -4.49
C VAL A 223 26.52 3.10 -5.01
N VAL A 224 25.65 2.15 -4.68
CA VAL A 224 24.21 2.28 -4.84
C VAL A 224 23.59 2.29 -3.46
N LEU A 225 22.85 3.34 -3.13
CA LEU A 225 22.09 3.42 -1.88
C LEU A 225 20.60 3.43 -2.21
N THR A 226 19.87 2.51 -1.58
CA THR A 226 18.41 2.46 -1.68
C THR A 226 17.76 2.74 -0.34
N THR A 227 16.68 3.51 -0.36
CA THR A 227 15.88 3.88 0.81
C THR A 227 14.46 4.22 0.40
N PHE A 228 13.56 4.41 1.36
CA PHE A 228 12.23 4.94 1.09
C PHE A 228 12.31 6.35 0.52
N ALA A 229 11.61 6.60 -0.58
CA ALA A 229 11.60 7.91 -1.23
C ALA A 229 11.02 9.02 -0.32
N SER A 230 10.19 8.66 0.65
CA SER A 230 9.59 9.56 1.62
C SER A 230 10.51 9.96 2.77
N ASN A 231 11.60 9.20 3.03
CA ASN A 231 12.53 9.53 4.09
C ASN A 231 13.50 10.64 3.63
N ILE A 232 13.04 11.88 3.73
CA ILE A 232 13.78 13.06 3.28
C ILE A 232 15.10 13.25 4.03
N ALA A 233 15.14 12.94 5.32
CA ALA A 233 16.36 12.98 6.13
C ALA A 233 17.43 12.00 5.60
N ARG A 234 16.99 10.82 5.14
CA ARG A 234 17.89 9.82 4.56
C ARG A 234 18.33 10.21 3.15
N LEU A 235 17.45 10.82 2.34
CA LEU A 235 17.82 11.37 1.02
C LEU A 235 18.84 12.49 1.18
N GLU A 236 18.63 13.42 2.11
CA GLU A 236 19.59 14.48 2.45
C GLU A 236 20.94 13.88 2.87
N THR A 237 20.90 12.95 3.83
CA THR A 237 22.10 12.26 4.32
C THR A 237 22.89 11.58 3.20
N ALA A 238 22.19 10.85 2.32
CA ALA A 238 22.83 10.16 1.20
C ALA A 238 23.49 11.13 0.21
N MET A 239 22.82 12.23 -0.12
CA MET A 239 23.35 13.26 -1.02
C MET A 239 24.58 13.96 -0.42
N LEU A 240 24.52 14.34 0.85
CA LEU A 240 25.64 14.97 1.56
C LEU A 240 26.83 14.01 1.72
N ALA A 241 26.58 12.77 2.16
CA ALA A 241 27.61 11.77 2.36
C ALA A 241 28.33 11.40 1.06
N GLY A 242 27.59 11.26 -0.04
CA GLY A 242 28.17 11.05 -1.36
C GLY A 242 29.06 12.21 -1.81
N HIS A 243 28.58 13.44 -1.65
CA HIS A 243 29.33 14.65 -2.01
C HIS A 243 30.60 14.80 -1.15
N GLU A 244 30.51 14.62 0.18
CA GLU A 244 31.65 14.66 1.10
C GLU A 244 32.69 13.57 0.80
N ALA A 245 32.26 12.41 0.30
CA ALA A 245 33.15 11.35 -0.17
C ALA A 245 33.76 11.63 -1.57
N GLY A 246 33.49 12.80 -2.16
CA GLY A 246 33.95 13.21 -3.47
C GLY A 246 33.28 12.43 -4.61
N ARG A 247 32.04 11.97 -4.43
CA ARG A 247 31.25 11.25 -5.42
C ARG A 247 30.20 12.16 -6.05
N SER A 248 29.95 11.96 -7.32
CA SER A 248 28.79 12.56 -8.02
C SER A 248 27.56 11.72 -7.71
N VAL A 249 26.57 12.32 -7.07
CA VAL A 249 25.33 11.65 -6.69
C VAL A 249 24.33 11.75 -7.84
N VAL A 250 23.74 10.62 -8.21
CA VAL A 250 22.70 10.49 -9.25
C VAL A 250 21.43 9.97 -8.58
N VAL A 251 20.35 10.71 -8.68
CA VAL A 251 19.04 10.29 -8.15
C VAL A 251 18.26 9.56 -9.25
N VAL A 252 17.82 8.33 -8.97
CA VAL A 252 17.14 7.47 -9.96
C VAL A 252 15.81 6.94 -9.39
N GLY A 253 14.73 7.38 -10.00
CA GLY A 253 13.38 7.00 -9.61
C GLY A 253 12.45 8.20 -9.48
N ARG A 254 11.31 8.13 -10.15
CA ARG A 254 10.34 9.25 -10.21
C ARG A 254 9.82 9.68 -8.84
N SER A 255 9.55 8.72 -7.95
CA SER A 255 9.07 9.02 -6.60
C SER A 255 10.11 9.80 -5.78
N MET A 256 11.40 9.48 -5.88
CA MET A 256 12.45 10.24 -5.19
C MET A 256 12.52 11.68 -5.69
N HIS A 257 12.50 11.90 -7.00
CA HIS A 257 12.49 13.27 -7.55
C HIS A 257 11.28 14.06 -7.07
N ARG A 258 10.07 13.46 -7.09
CA ARG A 258 8.85 14.11 -6.59
C ARG A 258 8.95 14.51 -5.13
N MET A 259 9.47 13.62 -4.28
CA MET A 259 9.63 13.88 -2.85
C MET A 259 10.70 14.95 -2.58
N ILE A 260 11.83 14.93 -3.29
CA ILE A 260 12.86 15.96 -3.23
C ILE A 260 12.30 17.33 -3.66
N ASP A 261 11.52 17.38 -4.74
CA ASP A 261 10.90 18.62 -5.23
C ASP A 261 9.85 19.15 -4.25
N ALA A 262 9.05 18.28 -3.63
CA ALA A 262 8.11 18.67 -2.59
C ALA A 262 8.83 19.20 -1.35
N ALA A 263 9.94 18.55 -0.95
CA ALA A 263 10.74 18.98 0.19
C ALA A 263 11.41 20.36 -0.05
N LYS A 264 11.94 20.61 -1.25
CA LYS A 264 12.49 21.90 -1.63
C LYS A 264 11.42 23.00 -1.63
N GLU A 265 10.25 22.73 -2.20
CA GLU A 265 9.11 23.68 -2.19
C GLU A 265 8.65 24.04 -0.78
N SER A 266 8.75 23.08 0.14
CA SER A 266 8.38 23.26 1.55
C SER A 266 9.51 23.80 2.45
N GLY A 267 10.70 24.10 1.89
CA GLY A 267 11.83 24.66 2.61
C GLY A 267 12.65 23.65 3.42
N PHE A 268 12.54 22.34 3.11
CA PHE A 268 13.27 21.29 3.87
C PHE A 268 14.63 20.88 3.27
N LEU A 269 14.91 21.16 2.00
CA LEU A 269 16.14 20.80 1.31
C LEU A 269 16.75 22.00 0.56
N GLU A 270 16.96 23.13 1.26
CA GLU A 270 17.40 24.38 0.62
C GLU A 270 18.86 24.35 0.13
N ASN A 271 19.77 23.73 0.88
CA ASN A 271 21.22 23.82 0.65
C ASN A 271 21.82 22.47 0.24
N MET A 272 21.20 21.79 -0.72
CA MET A 272 21.67 20.49 -1.17
C MET A 272 22.79 20.59 -2.22
N PRO A 273 23.79 19.69 -2.18
CA PRO A 273 24.78 19.61 -3.24
C PRO A 273 24.08 19.27 -4.58
N PRO A 274 24.68 19.70 -5.71
CA PRO A 274 24.13 19.38 -7.01
C PRO A 274 24.12 17.85 -7.23
N VAL A 275 23.04 17.36 -7.86
CA VAL A 275 22.93 15.97 -8.31
C VAL A 275 23.20 15.90 -9.80
N LEU A 276 23.85 14.84 -10.24
CA LEU A 276 24.14 14.59 -11.64
C LEU A 276 22.91 13.99 -12.33
N ASP A 277 22.63 14.40 -13.56
CA ASP A 277 21.60 13.77 -14.37
C ASP A 277 22.06 12.36 -14.80
N GLU A 278 21.14 11.41 -14.81
CA GLU A 278 21.37 10.02 -15.26
C GLU A 278 21.98 9.94 -16.69
N ARG A 279 21.72 10.96 -17.52
CA ARG A 279 22.24 11.06 -18.91
C ARG A 279 23.71 11.46 -18.99
N ASP A 280 24.23 12.11 -17.94
CA ASP A 280 25.55 12.70 -17.92
C ASP A 280 26.60 11.84 -17.19
N VAL A 281 26.21 10.65 -16.76
CA VAL A 281 27.04 9.71 -15.99
C VAL A 281 28.27 9.19 -16.79
N GLY A 282 28.16 9.09 -18.12
CA GLY A 282 29.10 8.36 -18.97
C GLY A 282 30.56 8.82 -18.98
N GLN A 283 30.88 9.98 -18.39
CA GLN A 283 32.26 10.49 -18.28
C GLN A 283 32.82 10.45 -16.86
N THR A 284 32.00 10.05 -15.87
CA THR A 284 32.40 10.03 -14.47
C THR A 284 33.00 8.67 -14.12
N PRO A 285 34.23 8.62 -13.55
CA PRO A 285 34.85 7.37 -13.10
C PRO A 285 33.93 6.65 -12.09
N ARG A 286 33.87 5.32 -12.16
CA ARG A 286 32.94 4.51 -11.32
C ARG A 286 33.11 4.77 -9.83
N GLU A 287 34.34 4.84 -9.36
CA GLU A 287 34.67 5.13 -7.96
C GLU A 287 34.23 6.54 -7.51
N LYS A 288 33.84 7.38 -8.45
CA LYS A 288 33.29 8.72 -8.20
C LYS A 288 31.77 8.78 -8.36
N LEU A 289 31.11 7.65 -8.61
CA LEU A 289 29.67 7.60 -8.75
C LEU A 289 29.00 7.08 -7.47
N MET A 290 27.84 7.66 -7.18
CA MET A 290 26.89 7.15 -6.21
C MET A 290 25.48 7.28 -6.77
N TYR A 291 24.75 6.17 -6.84
CA TYR A 291 23.36 6.15 -7.24
C TYR A 291 22.46 6.09 -5.99
N LEU A 292 21.53 7.02 -5.90
CA LEU A 292 20.47 7.03 -4.91
C LEU A 292 19.18 6.56 -5.60
N VAL A 293 18.70 5.35 -5.27
CA VAL A 293 17.72 4.65 -6.10
C VAL A 293 16.49 4.19 -5.32
N THR A 294 15.34 4.13 -6.00
CA THR A 294 14.14 3.45 -5.49
C THR A 294 14.29 1.94 -5.56
N GLY A 295 13.54 1.20 -4.75
CA GLY A 295 13.52 -0.25 -4.77
C GLY A 295 13.95 -0.90 -3.47
N SER A 296 13.88 -0.17 -2.35
CA SER A 296 14.28 -0.66 -1.03
C SER A 296 13.43 -1.81 -0.50
N GLN A 297 12.26 -2.05 -1.10
CA GLN A 297 11.37 -3.15 -0.76
C GLN A 297 11.23 -4.19 -1.89
N GLY A 298 12.07 -4.07 -2.92
CA GLY A 298 12.04 -5.00 -4.05
C GLY A 298 10.87 -4.78 -5.01
N GLU A 299 10.31 -3.57 -5.06
CA GLU A 299 9.18 -3.24 -5.93
C GLU A 299 9.54 -3.51 -7.41
N PRO A 300 8.74 -4.29 -8.17
CA PRO A 300 9.12 -4.83 -9.49
C PRO A 300 9.51 -3.77 -10.53
N ARG A 301 8.92 -2.57 -10.44
CA ARG A 301 9.16 -1.46 -11.38
C ARG A 301 10.21 -0.46 -10.89
N ALA A 302 10.77 -0.66 -9.70
CA ALA A 302 11.75 0.23 -9.10
C ALA A 302 13.10 0.22 -9.82
N ALA A 303 13.88 1.29 -9.62
CA ALA A 303 15.16 1.46 -10.29
C ALA A 303 16.15 0.34 -9.94
N LEU A 304 16.28 0.01 -8.65
CA LEU A 304 17.22 -1.02 -8.19
C LEU A 304 16.90 -2.40 -8.77
N MET A 305 15.63 -2.81 -8.82
CA MET A 305 15.22 -4.05 -9.46
C MET A 305 15.68 -4.11 -10.93
N ARG A 306 15.42 -3.05 -11.68
CA ARG A 306 15.84 -2.97 -13.09
C ARG A 306 17.35 -3.01 -13.24
N ILE A 307 18.10 -2.37 -12.34
CA ILE A 307 19.56 -2.36 -12.32
C ILE A 307 20.10 -3.77 -12.01
N ALA A 308 19.63 -4.39 -10.95
CA ALA A 308 20.06 -5.71 -10.50
C ALA A 308 19.80 -6.80 -11.53
N PHE A 309 18.67 -6.77 -12.22
CA PHE A 309 18.33 -7.72 -13.29
C PHE A 309 18.89 -7.34 -14.67
N GLY A 310 19.68 -6.26 -14.77
CA GLY A 310 20.30 -5.82 -16.02
C GLY A 310 19.35 -5.17 -17.03
N ASN A 311 18.15 -4.81 -16.60
CA ASN A 311 17.10 -4.22 -17.43
C ASN A 311 17.07 -2.69 -17.41
N HIS A 312 17.96 -2.03 -16.64
CA HIS A 312 18.07 -0.58 -16.63
C HIS A 312 18.78 -0.10 -17.91
N PRO A 313 18.29 0.94 -18.61
CA PRO A 313 18.83 1.32 -19.92
C PRO A 313 20.25 1.90 -19.86
N ARG A 314 20.66 2.49 -18.74
CA ARG A 314 21.93 3.23 -18.63
C ARG A 314 22.84 2.75 -17.51
N ILE A 315 22.30 2.23 -16.43
CA ILE A 315 23.08 1.88 -15.23
C ILE A 315 23.36 0.39 -15.21
N ARG A 316 24.63 0.04 -14.99
CA ARG A 316 25.13 -1.32 -14.82
C ARG A 316 26.00 -1.37 -13.58
N LEU A 317 25.84 -2.40 -12.77
CA LEU A 317 26.72 -2.69 -11.64
C LEU A 317 27.75 -3.74 -12.06
N GLU A 318 28.94 -3.63 -11.48
CA GLU A 318 30.09 -4.46 -11.79
C GLU A 318 30.66 -5.07 -10.50
N PRO A 319 31.46 -6.15 -10.60
CA PRO A 319 32.13 -6.71 -9.43
C PRO A 319 32.96 -5.66 -8.68
N GLY A 320 32.78 -5.59 -7.37
CA GLY A 320 33.44 -4.62 -6.49
C GLY A 320 32.65 -3.32 -6.27
N ASP A 321 31.46 -3.18 -6.85
CA ASP A 321 30.49 -2.15 -6.46
C ASP A 321 29.77 -2.57 -5.16
N THR A 322 29.18 -1.60 -4.47
CA THR A 322 28.47 -1.82 -3.20
C THR A 322 27.03 -1.32 -3.27
N ALA A 323 26.09 -2.14 -2.83
CA ALA A 323 24.67 -1.79 -2.68
C ALA A 323 24.30 -1.71 -1.18
N ILE A 324 23.93 -0.52 -0.73
CA ILE A 324 23.54 -0.23 0.65
C ILE A 324 22.02 -0.14 0.74
N PHE A 325 21.40 -1.04 1.52
CA PHE A 325 19.97 -1.02 1.83
C PHE A 325 19.72 -0.26 3.12
N SER A 326 19.45 1.03 3.00
CA SER A 326 19.21 1.95 4.12
C SER A 326 17.72 1.97 4.48
N SER A 327 17.15 0.80 4.74
CA SER A 327 15.75 0.57 5.07
C SER A 327 15.59 -0.75 5.80
N LYS A 328 14.55 -0.86 6.64
CA LYS A 328 14.10 -2.13 7.20
C LYS A 328 13.27 -2.89 6.19
N ILE A 329 13.33 -4.21 6.23
CA ILE A 329 12.45 -5.08 5.45
C ILE A 329 11.03 -5.00 6.02
N ILE A 330 10.06 -4.61 5.21
CA ILE A 330 8.65 -4.66 5.57
C ILE A 330 8.20 -6.13 5.51
N PRO A 331 7.51 -6.64 6.56
CA PRO A 331 6.99 -8.00 6.57
C PRO A 331 6.16 -8.32 5.31
N GLY A 332 6.49 -9.45 4.67
CA GLY A 332 5.90 -9.87 3.39
C GLY A 332 6.79 -9.62 2.17
N ASN A 333 7.80 -8.76 2.27
CA ASN A 333 8.72 -8.46 1.15
C ASN A 333 10.02 -9.29 1.21
N GLU A 334 10.22 -10.11 2.23
CA GLU A 334 11.47 -10.82 2.50
C GLU A 334 11.94 -11.64 1.30
N ARG A 335 11.06 -12.43 0.71
CA ARG A 335 11.38 -13.29 -0.42
C ARG A 335 11.85 -12.50 -1.65
N THR A 336 11.17 -11.41 -1.95
CA THR A 336 11.50 -10.55 -3.08
C THR A 336 12.83 -9.85 -2.87
N LEU A 337 13.08 -9.36 -1.65
CA LEU A 337 14.35 -8.73 -1.29
C LEU A 337 15.52 -9.71 -1.30
N TYR A 338 15.36 -10.91 -0.74
CA TYR A 338 16.42 -11.91 -0.80
C TYR A 338 16.76 -12.31 -2.24
N ASN A 339 15.77 -12.40 -3.13
CA ASN A 339 16.03 -12.62 -4.55
C ASN A 339 16.82 -11.46 -5.17
N LEU A 340 16.49 -10.23 -4.80
CA LEU A 340 17.21 -9.03 -5.25
C LEU A 340 18.65 -9.03 -4.73
N HIS A 341 18.88 -9.35 -3.44
CA HIS A 341 20.21 -9.47 -2.85
C HIS A 341 21.04 -10.54 -3.58
N ASN A 342 20.46 -11.72 -3.83
CA ASN A 342 21.12 -12.80 -4.55
C ASN A 342 21.56 -12.36 -5.97
N GLN A 343 20.70 -11.64 -6.70
CA GLN A 343 21.02 -11.12 -8.03
C GLN A 343 22.17 -10.10 -8.01
N LEU A 344 22.29 -9.29 -6.96
CA LEU A 344 23.40 -8.36 -6.77
C LEU A 344 24.70 -9.12 -6.44
N VAL A 345 24.64 -10.06 -5.50
CA VAL A 345 25.80 -10.88 -5.08
C VAL A 345 26.34 -11.72 -6.25
N GLU A 346 25.46 -12.35 -7.05
CA GLU A 346 25.86 -13.11 -8.26
C GLU A 346 26.62 -12.25 -9.29
N ARG A 347 26.41 -10.93 -9.27
CA ARG A 347 27.15 -9.96 -10.09
C ARG A 347 28.46 -9.47 -9.45
N GLY A 348 28.79 -9.98 -8.27
CA GLY A 348 29.97 -9.56 -7.52
C GLY A 348 29.82 -8.20 -6.82
N VAL A 349 28.56 -7.76 -6.61
CA VAL A 349 28.22 -6.54 -5.85
C VAL A 349 28.13 -6.90 -4.38
N GLU A 350 28.79 -6.14 -3.53
CA GLU A 350 28.66 -6.25 -2.08
C GLU A 350 27.30 -5.70 -1.65
N VAL A 351 26.56 -6.47 -0.84
CA VAL A 351 25.25 -6.05 -0.30
C VAL A 351 25.41 -5.76 1.19
N ILE A 352 25.03 -4.57 1.61
CA ILE A 352 25.10 -4.10 3.00
C ILE A 352 23.68 -3.75 3.46
N THR A 353 23.27 -4.30 4.60
CA THR A 353 21.95 -4.14 5.20
C THR A 353 22.05 -3.61 6.65
N GLU A 354 20.90 -3.44 7.33
CA GLU A 354 20.84 -3.10 8.75
C GLU A 354 21.43 -4.20 9.67
N GLU A 355 21.60 -5.42 9.16
CA GLU A 355 22.23 -6.52 9.90
C GLU A 355 23.78 -6.40 9.91
N ASP A 356 24.35 -5.74 8.89
CA ASP A 356 25.79 -5.59 8.71
C ASP A 356 26.32 -4.28 9.33
N HIS A 357 25.58 -3.18 9.13
CA HIS A 357 25.95 -1.84 9.57
C HIS A 357 24.74 -1.04 10.06
N PHE A 358 24.99 -0.05 10.90
CA PHE A 358 23.95 0.85 11.39
C PHE A 358 23.49 1.84 10.29
N VAL A 359 22.68 1.34 9.35
CA VAL A 359 22.23 2.09 8.17
C VAL A 359 20.75 2.49 8.23
N HIS A 360 20.04 2.10 9.28
CA HIS A 360 18.61 2.37 9.41
C HIS A 360 18.20 2.57 10.87
N VAL A 361 17.21 3.45 11.09
CA VAL A 361 16.41 3.58 12.31
C VAL A 361 14.93 3.64 11.96
N SER A 362 14.08 3.17 12.88
CA SER A 362 12.64 3.16 12.66
C SER A 362 12.05 4.57 12.65
N GLY A 363 10.95 4.75 11.90
CA GLY A 363 10.09 5.94 11.97
C GLY A 363 9.06 5.89 13.10
N HIS A 364 8.82 4.71 13.70
CA HIS A 364 7.78 4.50 14.71
C HIS A 364 8.37 4.30 16.10
N PRO A 365 7.61 4.68 17.16
CA PRO A 365 8.10 4.63 18.53
C PRO A 365 8.29 3.19 19.00
N CYS A 366 9.42 2.93 19.66
CA CYS A 366 9.60 1.72 20.44
C CYS A 366 8.95 1.87 21.82
N ARG A 367 9.00 0.81 22.63
CA ARG A 367 8.27 0.73 23.90
C ARG A 367 8.56 1.87 24.87
N ASP A 368 9.83 2.26 25.03
CA ASP A 368 10.20 3.29 26.00
C ASP A 368 9.68 4.67 25.61
N GLU A 369 9.59 4.94 24.31
CA GLU A 369 9.00 6.17 23.76
C GLU A 369 7.49 6.18 23.96
N ILE A 370 6.82 5.05 23.71
CA ILE A 370 5.38 4.89 23.98
C ILE A 370 5.10 5.13 25.48
N GLU A 371 5.89 4.51 26.38
CA GLU A 371 5.75 4.77 27.82
C GLU A 371 5.92 6.24 28.18
N GLN A 372 6.84 6.94 27.49
CA GLN A 372 7.04 8.37 27.70
C GLN A 372 5.81 9.18 27.27
N MET A 373 5.18 8.85 26.12
CA MET A 373 3.94 9.48 25.67
C MET A 373 2.81 9.28 26.72
N TYR A 374 2.69 8.08 27.28
CA TYR A 374 1.72 7.81 28.35
C TYR A 374 1.99 8.65 29.62
N ARG A 375 3.25 8.85 30.00
CA ARG A 375 3.62 9.73 31.14
C ARG A 375 3.23 11.18 30.89
N TRP A 376 3.36 11.68 29.68
CA TRP A 376 2.95 13.03 29.31
C TRP A 376 1.42 13.17 29.30
N MET A 377 0.73 12.23 28.64
CA MET A 377 -0.72 12.33 28.38
C MET A 377 -1.59 11.91 29.56
N ARG A 378 -1.17 10.93 30.36
CA ARG A 378 -1.95 10.35 31.47
C ARG A 378 -3.41 10.07 31.06
N PRO A 379 -3.62 9.29 29.98
CA PRO A 379 -4.95 9.10 29.41
C PRO A 379 -5.83 8.21 30.30
N LYS A 380 -7.14 8.49 30.31
CA LYS A 380 -8.14 7.57 30.91
C LYS A 380 -8.44 6.38 30.01
N ILE A 381 -8.36 6.60 28.69
CA ILE A 381 -8.64 5.61 27.67
C ILE A 381 -7.41 5.52 26.75
N ALA A 382 -6.92 4.32 26.49
CA ALA A 382 -5.95 4.05 25.44
C ALA A 382 -6.63 3.33 24.29
N VAL A 383 -6.51 3.87 23.08
CA VAL A 383 -7.05 3.25 21.86
C VAL A 383 -5.86 2.92 20.93
N PRO A 384 -5.33 1.69 20.99
CA PRO A 384 -4.29 1.23 20.08
C PRO A 384 -4.78 1.22 18.63
N VAL A 385 -4.03 1.87 17.72
CA VAL A 385 -4.27 1.88 16.28
C VAL A 385 -2.96 1.63 15.53
N HIS A 386 -2.98 1.64 14.20
CA HIS A 386 -1.82 1.48 13.33
C HIS A 386 -0.97 0.26 13.72
N GLY A 387 -1.55 -0.93 13.61
CA GLY A 387 -0.89 -2.18 13.98
C GLY A 387 -1.74 -3.41 13.70
N GLU A 388 -1.05 -4.52 13.46
CA GLU A 388 -1.70 -5.82 13.42
C GLU A 388 -2.30 -6.20 14.77
N VAL A 389 -3.23 -7.13 14.81
CA VAL A 389 -3.93 -7.57 16.02
C VAL A 389 -2.97 -7.84 17.19
N ARG A 390 -1.83 -8.50 16.93
CA ARG A 390 -0.80 -8.78 17.95
C ARG A 390 -0.20 -7.50 18.58
N HIS A 391 -0.01 -6.45 17.77
CA HIS A 391 0.50 -5.17 18.22
C HIS A 391 -0.53 -4.44 19.09
N LEU A 392 -1.79 -4.42 18.66
CA LEU A 392 -2.89 -3.78 19.40
C LEU A 392 -3.07 -4.41 20.80
N TYR A 393 -3.08 -5.74 20.89
CA TYR A 393 -3.15 -6.43 22.19
C TYR A 393 -1.91 -6.20 23.06
N ALA A 394 -0.72 -6.13 22.46
CA ALA A 394 0.50 -5.82 23.21
C ALA A 394 0.47 -4.39 23.76
N HIS A 395 -0.05 -3.43 22.96
CA HIS A 395 -0.19 -2.03 23.34
C HIS A 395 -1.26 -1.86 24.44
N ALA A 396 -2.41 -2.48 24.32
CA ALA A 396 -3.45 -2.44 25.36
C ALA A 396 -2.91 -2.96 26.70
N ARG A 397 -2.22 -4.10 26.70
CA ARG A 397 -1.56 -4.62 27.91
C ARG A 397 -0.46 -3.70 28.47
N LEU A 398 0.26 -2.98 27.62
CA LEU A 398 1.22 -1.97 28.05
C LEU A 398 0.48 -0.81 28.75
N ALA A 399 -0.58 -0.29 28.14
CA ALA A 399 -1.41 0.77 28.72
C ALA A 399 -1.97 0.41 30.10
N GLU A 400 -2.51 -0.80 30.25
CA GLU A 400 -3.00 -1.32 31.53
C GLU A 400 -1.89 -1.35 32.60
N ARG A 401 -0.68 -1.83 32.24
CA ARG A 401 0.48 -1.82 33.15
C ARG A 401 0.91 -0.42 33.56
N LEU A 402 0.69 0.58 32.70
CA LEU A 402 0.97 1.99 32.96
C LEU A 402 -0.15 2.69 33.75
N GLY A 403 -1.21 1.97 34.12
CA GLY A 403 -2.29 2.45 34.95
C GLY A 403 -3.42 3.15 34.20
N VAL A 404 -3.57 2.89 32.90
CA VAL A 404 -4.73 3.39 32.13
C VAL A 404 -5.98 2.61 32.52
N ASP A 405 -7.09 3.33 32.77
CA ASP A 405 -8.33 2.74 33.27
C ASP A 405 -8.97 1.76 32.26
N THR A 406 -8.90 2.09 30.96
CA THR A 406 -9.54 1.34 29.90
C THR A 406 -8.69 1.35 28.62
N ALA A 407 -8.37 0.17 28.10
CA ALA A 407 -7.62 0.00 26.85
C ALA A 407 -8.32 -0.99 25.89
N PRO A 408 -9.42 -0.57 25.22
CA PRO A 408 -10.15 -1.46 24.33
C PRO A 408 -9.34 -1.77 23.08
N VAL A 409 -9.35 -3.04 22.67
CA VAL A 409 -8.88 -3.45 21.33
C VAL A 409 -10.12 -3.54 20.44
N ILE A 410 -10.19 -2.67 19.45
CA ILE A 410 -11.31 -2.55 18.51
C ILE A 410 -10.92 -3.06 17.12
N ARG A 411 -11.88 -3.07 16.20
CA ARG A 411 -11.71 -3.44 14.79
C ARG A 411 -12.11 -2.28 13.89
N ASN A 412 -11.67 -2.30 12.65
CA ASN A 412 -12.22 -1.41 11.63
C ASN A 412 -13.72 -1.59 11.56
N GLY A 413 -14.48 -0.48 11.60
CA GLY A 413 -15.93 -0.47 11.63
C GLY A 413 -16.56 -0.37 13.02
N ASP A 414 -15.83 -0.68 14.09
CA ASP A 414 -16.37 -0.52 15.44
C ASP A 414 -16.62 0.95 15.76
N MET A 415 -17.83 1.29 16.19
CA MET A 415 -18.20 2.61 16.71
C MET A 415 -17.92 2.64 18.21
N LEU A 416 -16.74 3.14 18.60
CA LEU A 416 -16.32 3.24 19.99
C LEU A 416 -16.80 4.55 20.60
N ARG A 417 -17.72 4.48 21.57
CA ARG A 417 -18.07 5.64 22.41
C ARG A 417 -16.96 5.90 23.43
N LEU A 418 -16.36 7.10 23.36
CA LEU A 418 -15.34 7.56 24.30
C LEU A 418 -15.98 8.27 25.50
N ALA A 419 -17.07 9.01 25.30
CA ALA A 419 -17.81 9.74 26.35
C ALA A 419 -19.21 10.16 25.83
N PRO A 420 -20.18 10.45 26.74
CA PRO A 420 -20.15 10.23 28.19
C PRO A 420 -20.40 8.76 28.58
N GLY A 421 -20.14 8.45 29.83
CA GLY A 421 -20.39 7.12 30.38
C GLY A 421 -19.25 6.13 30.13
N PRO A 422 -19.47 4.83 30.33
CA PRO A 422 -18.45 3.82 30.16
C PRO A 422 -18.06 3.68 28.68
N VAL A 423 -16.76 3.48 28.43
CA VAL A 423 -16.23 3.18 27.09
C VAL A 423 -16.80 1.87 26.59
N SER A 424 -17.39 1.88 25.40
CA SER A 424 -18.01 0.68 24.81
C SER A 424 -18.17 0.83 23.31
N VAL A 425 -18.11 -0.29 22.60
CA VAL A 425 -18.56 -0.35 21.21
C VAL A 425 -20.09 -0.28 21.21
N THR A 426 -20.65 0.75 20.59
CA THR A 426 -22.08 1.04 20.57
C THR A 426 -22.76 0.66 19.26
N GLY A 427 -21.97 0.33 18.25
CA GLY A 427 -22.45 -0.07 16.93
C GLY A 427 -21.30 -0.49 16.04
N GLU A 428 -21.63 -0.88 14.83
CA GLU A 428 -20.67 -1.23 13.77
C GLU A 428 -21.11 -0.55 12.48
N VAL A 429 -20.15 -0.08 11.70
CA VAL A 429 -20.38 0.55 10.40
C VAL A 429 -19.72 -0.28 9.30
N THR A 430 -20.22 -0.12 8.07
CA THR A 430 -19.64 -0.77 6.91
C THR A 430 -18.20 -0.30 6.71
N THR A 431 -17.30 -1.24 6.56
CA THR A 431 -15.90 -1.05 6.17
C THR A 431 -15.52 -2.10 5.15
N GLY A 432 -14.50 -1.85 4.36
CA GLY A 432 -14.06 -2.78 3.34
C GLY A 432 -12.75 -2.36 2.69
N ARG A 433 -12.31 -3.18 1.76
CA ARG A 433 -11.14 -2.95 0.93
C ARG A 433 -11.56 -2.87 -0.52
N LEU A 434 -11.34 -1.72 -1.13
CA LEU A 434 -11.62 -1.47 -2.54
C LEU A 434 -10.31 -1.49 -3.32
N VAL A 435 -10.23 -2.33 -4.32
CA VAL A 435 -9.06 -2.43 -5.20
C VAL A 435 -9.23 -1.49 -6.37
N LEU A 436 -8.19 -0.73 -6.68
CA LEU A 436 -8.17 0.13 -7.86
C LEU A 436 -7.81 -0.69 -9.10
N GLU A 437 -8.82 -1.02 -9.91
CA GLU A 437 -8.69 -1.68 -11.21
C GLU A 437 -8.76 -0.64 -12.32
N THR A 438 -7.61 -0.25 -12.85
CA THR A 438 -7.47 0.82 -13.85
C THR A 438 -8.07 2.15 -13.36
N THR A 439 -9.38 2.35 -13.48
CA THR A 439 -10.11 3.56 -13.05
C THR A 439 -11.32 3.24 -12.18
N GLU A 440 -11.63 1.98 -11.98
CA GLU A 440 -12.79 1.52 -11.21
C GLU A 440 -12.37 0.96 -9.85
N LEU A 441 -13.26 1.09 -8.88
CA LEU A 441 -13.08 0.51 -7.55
C LEU A 441 -13.91 -0.77 -7.46
N VAL A 442 -13.23 -1.88 -7.20
CA VAL A 442 -13.81 -3.22 -7.10
C VAL A 442 -13.60 -3.74 -5.69
N ASP A 443 -14.62 -4.34 -5.08
CA ASP A 443 -14.48 -4.96 -3.76
C ASP A 443 -13.41 -6.06 -3.77
N ALA A 444 -12.54 -6.09 -2.76
CA ALA A 444 -11.48 -7.10 -2.65
C ALA A 444 -12.02 -8.54 -2.49
N GLY A 445 -13.29 -8.69 -2.06
CA GLY A 445 -14.02 -9.95 -1.98
C GLY A 445 -14.70 -10.39 -3.27
N ASP A 446 -14.65 -9.56 -4.33
CA ASP A 446 -15.30 -9.84 -5.61
C ASP A 446 -14.81 -11.15 -6.24
N ASP A 447 -15.69 -11.77 -7.01
CA ASP A 447 -15.40 -13.00 -7.75
C ASP A 447 -14.27 -12.83 -8.77
N LEU A 448 -13.97 -11.61 -9.20
CA LEU A 448 -12.82 -11.28 -10.05
C LEU A 448 -11.52 -11.82 -9.45
N TYR A 449 -11.25 -11.50 -8.18
CA TYR A 449 -10.00 -11.92 -7.52
C TYR A 449 -9.99 -13.41 -7.18
N ARG A 450 -11.15 -13.98 -6.88
CA ARG A 450 -11.30 -15.44 -6.72
C ARG A 450 -10.97 -16.16 -8.02
N THR A 451 -11.47 -15.64 -9.13
CA THR A 451 -11.20 -16.18 -10.46
C THR A 451 -9.73 -16.03 -10.84
N ARG A 452 -9.12 -14.85 -10.63
CA ARG A 452 -7.68 -14.64 -10.90
C ARG A 452 -6.79 -15.61 -10.09
N ARG A 453 -7.07 -15.80 -8.80
CA ARG A 453 -6.36 -16.80 -7.97
C ARG A 453 -6.50 -18.22 -8.52
N ARG A 454 -7.71 -18.60 -8.97
CA ARG A 454 -7.94 -19.91 -9.58
C ARG A 454 -7.19 -20.06 -10.90
N LEU A 455 -7.17 -19.03 -11.74
CA LEU A 455 -6.39 -19.02 -12.98
C LEU A 455 -4.90 -19.19 -12.70
N MET A 456 -4.36 -18.46 -11.74
CA MET A 456 -2.94 -18.59 -11.35
C MET A 456 -2.58 -20.00 -10.84
N SER A 457 -3.46 -20.61 -10.06
CA SER A 457 -3.18 -21.90 -9.41
C SER A 457 -3.47 -23.10 -10.29
N HIS A 458 -4.45 -23.00 -11.16
CA HIS A 458 -5.02 -24.15 -11.88
C HIS A 458 -5.06 -23.98 -13.40
N GLY A 459 -4.90 -22.75 -13.91
CA GLY A 459 -5.06 -22.44 -15.33
C GLY A 459 -6.49 -22.52 -15.83
N THR A 460 -6.63 -22.52 -17.14
CA THR A 460 -7.93 -22.63 -17.82
C THR A 460 -7.85 -23.58 -19.01
N ILE A 461 -8.96 -24.20 -19.37
CA ILE A 461 -9.14 -24.98 -20.59
C ILE A 461 -10.32 -24.36 -21.34
N GLN A 462 -10.05 -23.83 -22.51
CA GLN A 462 -11.07 -23.27 -23.40
C GLN A 462 -11.52 -24.33 -24.38
N ILE A 463 -12.84 -24.47 -24.56
CA ILE A 463 -13.44 -25.40 -25.48
C ILE A 463 -14.38 -24.59 -26.38
N VAL A 464 -14.20 -24.69 -27.67
CA VAL A 464 -15.10 -24.07 -28.66
C VAL A 464 -15.84 -25.19 -29.42
N LEU A 465 -17.17 -25.15 -29.38
CA LEU A 465 -18.07 -26.02 -30.08
C LEU A 465 -18.78 -25.24 -31.20
N VAL A 466 -18.88 -25.82 -32.36
CA VAL A 466 -19.66 -25.27 -33.48
C VAL A 466 -20.77 -26.25 -33.79
N LEU A 467 -22.01 -25.85 -33.48
CA LEU A 467 -23.21 -26.67 -33.66
C LEU A 467 -24.09 -26.08 -34.75
N ASP A 468 -24.85 -26.95 -35.45
CA ASP A 468 -25.94 -26.50 -36.30
C ASP A 468 -27.20 -26.13 -35.48
N SER A 469 -28.26 -25.75 -36.16
CA SER A 469 -29.54 -25.40 -35.52
C SER A 469 -30.25 -26.59 -34.86
N PHE A 470 -29.82 -27.82 -35.14
CA PHE A 470 -30.36 -29.05 -34.57
C PHE A 470 -29.48 -29.61 -33.44
N GLY A 471 -28.31 -28.98 -33.21
CA GLY A 471 -27.38 -29.37 -32.15
C GLY A 471 -26.29 -30.35 -32.60
N SER A 472 -26.18 -30.66 -33.88
CA SER A 472 -25.12 -31.52 -34.39
C SER A 472 -23.81 -30.78 -34.52
N LEU A 473 -22.69 -31.42 -34.16
CA LEU A 473 -21.34 -30.86 -34.31
C LEU A 473 -20.99 -30.67 -35.78
N LEU A 474 -20.70 -29.46 -36.21
CA LEU A 474 -20.23 -29.12 -37.56
C LEU A 474 -18.74 -29.33 -37.76
N THR A 475 -17.99 -29.37 -36.71
CA THR A 475 -16.53 -29.60 -36.66
C THR A 475 -16.16 -30.19 -35.33
N SER A 476 -15.01 -30.87 -35.26
CA SER A 476 -14.46 -31.37 -34.00
C SER A 476 -14.28 -30.26 -32.99
N PRO A 477 -14.58 -30.49 -31.69
CA PRO A 477 -14.36 -29.54 -30.63
C PRO A 477 -12.90 -29.03 -30.61
N ARG A 478 -12.74 -27.71 -30.55
CA ARG A 478 -11.40 -27.12 -30.37
C ARG A 478 -11.11 -26.91 -28.92
N ILE A 479 -10.09 -27.58 -28.39
CA ILE A 479 -9.70 -27.55 -27.00
C ILE A 479 -8.34 -26.88 -26.88
N THR A 480 -8.23 -25.86 -26.01
CA THR A 480 -7.00 -25.07 -25.82
C THR A 480 -6.72 -24.94 -24.32
N PRO A 481 -5.75 -25.69 -23.76
CA PRO A 481 -5.30 -25.50 -22.39
C PRO A 481 -4.36 -24.29 -22.30
N VAL A 482 -4.53 -23.47 -21.25
CA VAL A 482 -3.67 -22.33 -20.94
C VAL A 482 -3.28 -22.38 -19.47
N GLY A 483 -2.00 -22.75 -19.20
CA GLY A 483 -1.48 -22.87 -17.83
C GLY A 483 -2.15 -23.96 -16.97
N ALA A 484 -2.91 -24.87 -17.58
CA ALA A 484 -3.71 -25.87 -16.86
C ALA A 484 -3.07 -27.26 -16.78
N VAL A 485 -2.31 -27.65 -17.79
CA VAL A 485 -1.73 -28.99 -17.96
C VAL A 485 -0.37 -28.82 -18.63
N GLU A 486 0.54 -29.74 -18.41
CA GLU A 486 1.73 -29.84 -19.25
C GLU A 486 1.30 -30.09 -20.69
N LEU A 487 1.76 -29.22 -21.62
CA LEU A 487 1.34 -29.25 -23.02
C LEU A 487 1.54 -30.64 -23.65
N ASP A 488 2.61 -31.33 -23.23
CA ASP A 488 2.97 -32.64 -23.75
C ASP A 488 1.93 -33.72 -23.42
N THR A 489 1.42 -33.76 -22.19
CA THR A 489 0.38 -34.74 -21.77
C THR A 489 -0.96 -34.50 -22.48
N PHE A 490 -1.29 -33.23 -22.77
CA PHE A 490 -2.52 -32.90 -23.48
C PHE A 490 -2.41 -33.25 -24.97
N THR A 491 -1.24 -32.98 -25.59
CA THR A 491 -1.03 -33.21 -27.04
C THR A 491 -1.05 -34.71 -27.36
N GLU A 492 -0.56 -35.57 -26.47
CA GLU A 492 -0.57 -37.03 -26.66
C GLU A 492 -1.98 -37.62 -26.61
N ASN A 493 -2.94 -37.01 -25.88
CA ASN A 493 -4.29 -37.51 -25.68
C ASN A 493 -5.37 -36.58 -26.28
N ALA A 494 -5.00 -35.58 -27.07
CA ALA A 494 -5.93 -34.55 -27.57
C ALA A 494 -7.08 -35.15 -28.41
N ASP A 495 -6.75 -36.13 -29.26
CA ASP A 495 -7.73 -36.77 -30.12
C ASP A 495 -8.73 -37.61 -29.31
N GLU A 496 -8.25 -38.38 -28.32
CA GLU A 496 -9.11 -39.18 -27.42
C GLU A 496 -10.05 -38.27 -26.59
N ILE A 497 -9.52 -37.15 -26.07
CA ILE A 497 -10.32 -36.19 -25.29
C ILE A 497 -11.40 -35.55 -26.20
N THR A 498 -11.02 -35.19 -27.41
CA THR A 498 -11.94 -34.61 -28.41
C THR A 498 -13.05 -35.57 -28.78
N GLU A 499 -12.72 -36.86 -29.04
CA GLU A 499 -13.65 -37.93 -29.34
C GLU A 499 -14.65 -38.13 -28.18
N ARG A 500 -14.15 -38.25 -26.95
CA ARG A 500 -15.04 -38.41 -25.77
C ARG A 500 -15.97 -37.24 -25.52
N ILE A 501 -15.54 -36.01 -25.84
CA ILE A 501 -16.42 -34.83 -25.76
C ILE A 501 -17.49 -34.89 -26.88
N SER A 502 -17.11 -35.29 -28.10
CA SER A 502 -18.05 -35.46 -29.20
C SER A 502 -19.09 -36.51 -28.87
N ASP A 503 -18.67 -37.70 -28.43
CA ASP A 503 -19.56 -38.79 -28.01
C ASP A 503 -20.54 -38.32 -26.91
N ALA A 504 -20.03 -37.58 -25.89
CA ALA A 504 -20.88 -37.08 -24.81
C ALA A 504 -21.93 -36.07 -25.26
N ILE A 505 -21.68 -35.31 -26.34
CA ILE A 505 -22.67 -34.42 -26.96
C ILE A 505 -23.68 -35.21 -27.78
N GLU A 506 -23.24 -36.24 -28.53
CA GLU A 506 -24.09 -37.09 -29.34
C GLU A 506 -25.05 -37.97 -28.49
N GLU A 507 -24.70 -38.26 -27.24
CA GLU A 507 -25.56 -38.99 -26.30
C GLU A 507 -26.70 -38.11 -25.72
N LEU A 508 -26.69 -36.79 -25.92
CA LEU A 508 -27.76 -35.90 -25.48
C LEU A 508 -29.02 -36.10 -26.35
N SER A 509 -30.19 -36.03 -25.73
CA SER A 509 -31.45 -36.04 -26.45
C SER A 509 -31.62 -34.77 -27.32
N ASP A 510 -32.45 -34.84 -28.38
CA ASP A 510 -32.74 -33.70 -29.27
C ASP A 510 -33.17 -32.42 -28.54
N ARG A 511 -33.76 -32.57 -27.36
CA ARG A 511 -34.14 -31.42 -26.50
C ARG A 511 -32.98 -30.88 -25.68
N GLU A 512 -32.15 -31.75 -25.14
CA GLU A 512 -31.02 -31.36 -24.28
C GLU A 512 -29.88 -30.72 -25.09
N VAL A 513 -29.65 -31.16 -26.31
CA VAL A 513 -28.61 -30.60 -27.17
C VAL A 513 -28.93 -29.18 -27.64
N LEU A 514 -30.18 -28.75 -27.55
CA LEU A 514 -30.65 -27.39 -27.85
C LEU A 514 -30.52 -26.44 -26.63
N ASP A 515 -30.22 -26.98 -25.44
CA ASP A 515 -30.02 -26.24 -24.22
C ASP A 515 -28.51 -26.04 -23.97
N ASP A 516 -28.02 -24.80 -24.13
CA ASP A 516 -26.60 -24.50 -24.03
C ASP A 516 -26.04 -24.82 -22.62
N ASP A 517 -26.81 -24.64 -21.56
CA ASP A 517 -26.39 -24.97 -20.19
C ASP A 517 -26.18 -26.49 -20.00
N ARG A 518 -27.03 -27.30 -20.66
CA ARG A 518 -26.90 -28.76 -20.65
C ARG A 518 -25.68 -29.22 -21.44
N VAL A 519 -25.48 -28.66 -22.63
CA VAL A 519 -24.30 -28.96 -23.46
C VAL A 519 -23.02 -28.57 -22.70
N GLU A 520 -22.98 -27.37 -22.12
CA GLU A 520 -21.84 -26.91 -21.34
C GLU A 520 -21.53 -27.84 -20.16
N LEU A 521 -22.54 -28.24 -19.39
CA LEU A 521 -22.38 -29.15 -18.24
C LEU A 521 -21.84 -30.52 -18.69
N THR A 522 -22.36 -31.04 -19.79
CA THR A 522 -21.96 -32.32 -20.35
C THR A 522 -20.50 -32.30 -20.80
N VAL A 523 -20.11 -31.28 -21.56
CA VAL A 523 -18.73 -31.07 -22.01
C VAL A 523 -17.76 -30.89 -20.84
N ARG A 524 -18.11 -30.09 -19.85
CA ARG A 524 -17.31 -29.93 -18.63
C ARG A 524 -17.11 -31.24 -17.88
N THR A 525 -18.15 -32.08 -17.84
CA THR A 525 -18.10 -33.38 -17.16
C THR A 525 -17.27 -34.36 -17.95
N GLY A 526 -17.50 -34.48 -19.25
CA GLY A 526 -16.76 -35.35 -20.17
C GLY A 526 -15.26 -35.02 -20.17
N LEU A 527 -14.92 -33.73 -20.26
CA LEU A 527 -13.51 -33.29 -20.18
C LEU A 527 -12.83 -33.71 -18.85
N ARG A 528 -13.50 -33.48 -17.72
CA ARG A 528 -12.95 -33.87 -16.42
C ARG A 528 -12.70 -35.37 -16.29
N GLN A 529 -13.58 -36.17 -16.84
CA GLN A 529 -13.44 -37.63 -16.85
C GLN A 529 -12.33 -38.09 -17.80
N ALA A 530 -12.30 -37.52 -19.01
CA ALA A 530 -11.29 -37.84 -20.00
C ALA A 530 -9.86 -37.51 -19.57
N MET A 531 -9.69 -36.37 -18.93
CA MET A 531 -8.34 -35.91 -18.50
C MET A 531 -7.79 -36.60 -17.24
N GLY A 532 -8.62 -37.33 -16.48
CA GLY A 532 -8.18 -37.97 -15.22
C GLY A 532 -7.53 -37.00 -14.24
N LEU A 533 -7.90 -35.70 -14.25
CA LEU A 533 -7.25 -34.66 -13.49
C LEU A 533 -7.23 -34.97 -12.00
N PRO A 534 -6.07 -34.77 -11.31
CA PRO A 534 -5.99 -34.93 -9.88
C PRO A 534 -7.02 -34.06 -9.17
N LYS A 535 -7.60 -34.54 -8.07
CA LYS A 535 -8.66 -33.81 -7.32
C LYS A 535 -8.22 -32.42 -6.83
N PHE A 536 -6.91 -32.18 -6.70
CA PHE A 536 -6.35 -30.91 -6.26
C PHE A 536 -6.04 -29.91 -7.39
N LYS A 537 -6.06 -30.35 -8.68
CA LYS A 537 -5.94 -29.45 -9.83
C LYS A 537 -7.29 -29.35 -10.54
N ARG A 538 -7.93 -28.19 -10.45
CA ARG A 538 -9.26 -27.94 -11.02
C ARG A 538 -9.23 -26.70 -11.93
N PRO A 539 -8.74 -26.83 -13.17
CA PRO A 539 -8.72 -25.72 -14.12
C PRO A 539 -10.13 -25.17 -14.34
N ILE A 540 -10.19 -23.89 -14.68
CA ILE A 540 -11.43 -23.28 -15.12
C ILE A 540 -11.71 -23.81 -16.53
N ILE A 541 -12.84 -24.44 -16.72
CA ILE A 541 -13.27 -24.91 -18.04
C ILE A 541 -14.25 -23.88 -18.58
N ASP A 542 -13.86 -23.23 -19.68
CA ASP A 542 -14.65 -22.25 -20.42
C ASP A 542 -15.15 -22.90 -21.71
N VAL A 543 -16.48 -23.05 -21.85
CA VAL A 543 -17.10 -23.68 -23.01
C VAL A 543 -17.84 -22.60 -23.79
N GLN A 544 -17.44 -22.40 -25.03
CA GLN A 544 -18.10 -21.47 -25.97
C GLN A 544 -18.86 -22.26 -27.02
N ILE A 545 -20.14 -22.01 -27.10
CA ILE A 545 -21.04 -22.67 -28.05
C ILE A 545 -21.43 -21.68 -29.15
N ILE A 546 -21.11 -22.01 -30.41
CA ILE A 546 -21.46 -21.23 -31.58
C ILE A 546 -22.50 -22.04 -32.37
N ARG A 547 -23.73 -21.50 -32.49
CA ARG A 547 -24.76 -22.12 -33.30
C ARG A 547 -24.84 -21.43 -34.66
N LEU A 548 -24.74 -22.22 -35.74
CA LEU A 548 -24.84 -21.71 -37.09
C LEU A 548 -26.21 -22.09 -37.69
N SER A 549 -26.91 -21.08 -38.22
CA SER A 549 -28.13 -21.33 -39.02
C SER A 549 -27.76 -21.81 -40.43
N PRO A 550 -28.65 -22.58 -41.11
CA PRO A 550 -28.43 -23.01 -42.49
C PRO A 550 -28.06 -21.87 -43.43
N ASP A 551 -28.70 -20.71 -43.30
CA ASP A 551 -28.42 -19.51 -44.11
C ASP A 551 -27.01 -18.95 -43.94
N ALA A 552 -26.41 -19.14 -42.78
CA ALA A 552 -25.03 -18.68 -42.49
C ALA A 552 -23.97 -19.59 -43.15
N LEU A 553 -24.29 -20.87 -43.37
CA LEU A 553 -23.42 -21.82 -44.05
C LEU A 553 -23.39 -21.58 -45.58
N ASP A 554 -24.52 -21.23 -46.19
CA ASP A 554 -24.62 -20.92 -47.63
C ASP A 554 -23.95 -19.58 -47.97
N ALA A 555 -24.02 -18.55 -47.11
CA ALA A 555 -23.37 -17.27 -47.32
C ALA A 555 -21.82 -17.37 -47.32
N GLY A 556 -21.25 -18.40 -46.68
CA GLY A 556 -19.81 -18.70 -46.69
C GLY A 556 -19.34 -19.43 -47.96
N ALA A 557 -20.21 -20.23 -48.56
CA ALA A 557 -19.93 -20.99 -49.79
C ALA A 557 -19.88 -20.09 -51.03
N ASP A 558 -20.73 -19.07 -51.11
CA ASP A 558 -20.76 -18.13 -52.24
C ASP A 558 -19.58 -17.15 -52.27
N LYS A 559 -19.00 -16.78 -51.11
CA LYS A 559 -17.78 -15.94 -51.06
C LYS A 559 -16.51 -16.65 -51.56
N LYS A 560 -16.47 -17.98 -51.55
CA LYS A 560 -15.35 -18.75 -52.13
C LYS A 560 -15.46 -18.96 -53.63
N LYS A 561 -16.62 -18.81 -54.25
CA LYS A 561 -16.83 -18.92 -55.72
C LYS A 561 -16.57 -17.62 -56.46
N GLY A 562 -16.45 -16.49 -55.78
CA GLY A 562 -16.19 -15.18 -56.39
C GLY A 562 -14.73 -14.71 -56.32
N ALA A 563 -13.80 -15.57 -55.85
CA ALA A 563 -12.37 -15.26 -55.72
C ALA A 563 -11.46 -16.30 -56.42
N ALA A 564 -11.94 -16.93 -57.47
CA ALA A 564 -11.17 -17.80 -58.37
C ALA A 564 -11.05 -17.18 -59.77
#